data_4e1fab41340913993dec9c550d9ab330
#
_entry.id   4e1fab41340913993dec9c550d9ab330
#
_cell.length_a   1.000
_cell.length_b   1.000
_cell.length_c   1.000
_cell.angle_alpha   90.00
_cell.angle_beta   90.00
_cell.angle_gamma   90.00
#
_symmetry.space_group_name_H-M   'P 1'
#
loop_
_entity.id
_entity.type
_entity.pdbx_description
1 polymer ?
#
loop_
_entity_poly.entity_id
_entity_poly.type
_entity_poly.pdbx_seq_one_letter_code
_entity_poly.pdbx_strand_id
1 'polypeptide(L)'
;DILDDVYSSAYSKNKVYIINNIDNATVPAQNKLLKILEEPPKNVYFILNGVNTSNILSTVLSRVVKVNLLPFDYNTLCLMFDEQNKPTENAFEFGGGYVGKVLDFMQNDNFLRVYNVTMEILSNVKKSSQIIEYSELVKKDDMPIFLQALQMFMTDILYIKTSNQNFVKSSFKGEL
;
A
#
# COMPACT_ATOMS: atom_id res chain seq x y z
N ASP A 1 -20.66 -1.19 22.56
CA ASP A 1 -20.87 -1.26 21.12
C ASP A 1 -20.85 0.17 20.54
N ILE A 2 -20.31 0.36 19.33
CA ILE A 2 -20.31 1.69 18.67
C ILE A 2 -21.74 2.20 18.55
N LEU A 3 -22.70 1.32 18.29
CA LEU A 3 -24.12 1.67 18.16
C LEU A 3 -24.71 2.27 19.44
N ASP A 4 -24.34 1.73 20.60
CA ASP A 4 -24.83 2.22 21.89
C ASP A 4 -24.18 3.57 22.24
N ASP A 5 -22.90 3.74 21.87
CA ASP A 5 -22.14 4.94 22.16
C ASP A 5 -22.54 6.14 21.27
N VAL A 6 -22.92 5.88 20.01
CA VAL A 6 -23.32 6.93 19.05
C VAL A 6 -24.50 7.76 19.56
N TYR A 7 -25.46 7.15 20.25
CA TYR A 7 -26.63 7.82 20.80
C TYR A 7 -26.42 8.37 22.22
N SER A 8 -25.27 8.10 22.84
CA SER A 8 -24.95 8.66 24.15
C SER A 8 -24.60 10.16 24.04
N SER A 9 -24.91 10.92 25.10
CA SER A 9 -24.62 12.36 25.14
C SER A 9 -23.13 12.61 24.93
N ALA A 10 -22.76 13.40 23.92
CA ALA A 10 -21.38 13.81 23.71
C ALA A 10 -21.00 14.90 24.73
N TYR A 11 -19.84 14.74 25.38
CA TYR A 11 -19.23 15.81 26.20
C TYR A 11 -18.71 16.99 25.35
N SER A 12 -18.64 16.84 24.02
CA SER A 12 -18.15 17.84 23.07
C SER A 12 -19.22 18.18 22.02
N LYS A 13 -19.04 19.32 21.33
CA LYS A 13 -19.96 19.77 20.27
C LYS A 13 -20.05 18.78 19.10
N ASN A 14 -18.98 18.03 18.81
CA ASN A 14 -18.91 17.07 17.70
C ASN A 14 -18.32 15.74 18.17
N LYS A 15 -18.80 14.62 17.63
CA LYS A 15 -18.30 13.26 17.86
C LYS A 15 -17.87 12.66 16.53
N VAL A 16 -16.62 12.19 16.46
CA VAL A 16 -16.04 11.62 15.23
C VAL A 16 -15.66 10.18 15.49
N TYR A 17 -16.14 9.27 14.65
CA TYR A 17 -15.76 7.86 14.65
C TYR A 17 -14.89 7.58 13.45
N ILE A 18 -13.70 7.05 13.70
CA ILE A 18 -12.78 6.60 12.65
C ILE A 18 -12.78 5.06 12.66
N ILE A 19 -13.25 4.46 11.57
CA ILE A 19 -13.31 3.01 11.40
C ILE A 19 -12.25 2.62 10.37
N ASN A 20 -11.19 2.00 10.85
CA ASN A 20 -10.07 1.56 10.04
C ASN A 20 -10.34 0.20 9.39
N ASN A 21 -9.89 0.05 8.14
CA ASN A 21 -9.97 -1.19 7.37
C ASN A 21 -11.41 -1.74 7.27
N ILE A 22 -12.36 -0.89 6.91
CA ILE A 22 -13.77 -1.29 6.74
C ILE A 22 -13.95 -2.40 5.70
N ASP A 23 -13.06 -2.50 4.74
CA ASP A 23 -12.98 -3.56 3.74
C ASP A 23 -12.65 -4.95 4.32
N ASN A 24 -12.12 -5.03 5.54
CA ASN A 24 -11.91 -6.26 6.29
C ASN A 24 -13.08 -6.60 7.22
N ALA A 25 -14.07 -5.71 7.34
CA ALA A 25 -15.24 -5.97 8.17
C ALA A 25 -16.16 -7.02 7.52
N THR A 26 -16.71 -7.91 8.35
CA THR A 26 -17.67 -8.90 7.89
C THR A 26 -18.95 -8.25 7.37
N VAL A 27 -19.64 -8.91 6.44
CA VAL A 27 -20.91 -8.44 5.88
C VAL A 27 -21.94 -8.08 6.98
N PRO A 28 -22.13 -8.89 8.04
CA PRO A 28 -23.02 -8.51 9.15
C PRO A 28 -22.56 -7.25 9.89
N ALA A 29 -21.26 -7.04 10.04
CA ALA A 29 -20.72 -5.84 10.69
C ALA A 29 -20.98 -4.58 9.83
N GLN A 30 -20.73 -4.66 8.53
CA GLN A 30 -21.07 -3.58 7.59
C GLN A 30 -22.55 -3.25 7.58
N ASN A 31 -23.42 -4.27 7.57
CA ASN A 31 -24.87 -4.08 7.62
C ASN A 31 -25.34 -3.38 8.90
N LYS A 32 -24.70 -3.63 10.05
CA LYS A 32 -25.03 -2.91 11.30
C LYS A 32 -24.78 -1.40 11.21
N LEU A 33 -23.80 -0.98 10.39
CA LEU A 33 -23.48 0.44 10.22
C LEU A 33 -24.52 1.18 9.35
N LEU A 34 -25.28 0.48 8.51
CA LEU A 34 -26.19 1.10 7.53
C LEU A 34 -27.18 2.04 8.19
N LYS A 35 -27.81 1.62 9.30
CA LYS A 35 -28.80 2.43 10.01
C LYS A 35 -28.25 3.78 10.47
N ILE A 36 -27.03 3.80 10.97
CA ILE A 36 -26.39 5.02 11.47
C ILE A 36 -25.89 5.89 10.31
N LEU A 37 -25.44 5.25 9.22
CA LEU A 37 -25.00 5.99 8.03
C LEU A 37 -26.18 6.61 7.26
N GLU A 38 -27.40 6.04 7.38
CA GLU A 38 -28.63 6.62 6.79
C GLU A 38 -29.09 7.85 7.57
N GLU A 39 -29.14 7.74 8.89
CA GLU A 39 -29.65 8.76 9.78
C GLU A 39 -28.68 9.05 10.92
N PRO A 40 -27.53 9.67 10.63
CA PRO A 40 -26.54 9.96 11.67
C PRO A 40 -27.11 10.98 12.68
N PRO A 41 -26.88 10.77 13.99
CA PRO A 41 -27.25 11.77 14.99
C PRO A 41 -26.56 13.10 14.73
N LYS A 42 -27.17 14.18 15.22
CA LYS A 42 -26.59 15.53 15.06
C LYS A 42 -25.17 15.59 15.63
N ASN A 43 -24.27 16.22 14.89
CA ASN A 43 -22.85 16.39 15.26
C ASN A 43 -22.07 15.09 15.41
N VAL A 44 -22.52 14.00 14.79
CA VAL A 44 -21.79 12.73 14.68
C VAL A 44 -21.29 12.57 13.26
N TYR A 45 -20.00 12.25 13.13
CA TYR A 45 -19.33 12.08 11.86
C TYR A 45 -18.62 10.71 11.81
N PHE A 46 -18.64 10.08 10.65
CA PHE A 46 -17.97 8.82 10.41
C PHE A 46 -16.91 8.98 9.33
N ILE A 47 -15.69 8.53 9.63
CA ILE A 47 -14.59 8.40 8.66
C ILE A 47 -14.30 6.92 8.52
N LEU A 48 -14.60 6.37 7.34
CA LEU A 48 -14.34 4.97 7.01
C LEU A 48 -13.12 4.93 6.11
N ASN A 49 -12.07 4.21 6.48
CA ASN A 49 -10.95 3.98 5.58
C ASN A 49 -10.84 2.52 5.18
N GLY A 50 -10.30 2.27 4.00
CA GLY A 50 -10.06 0.95 3.46
C GLY A 50 -9.21 1.02 2.19
N VAL A 51 -8.60 -0.07 1.83
CA VAL A 51 -7.73 -0.18 0.65
C VAL A 51 -8.51 -0.70 -0.56
N ASN A 52 -9.43 -1.63 -0.34
CA ASN A 52 -10.16 -2.31 -1.41
C ASN A 52 -11.67 -2.07 -1.32
N THR A 53 -12.17 -1.19 -2.17
CA THR A 53 -13.62 -0.89 -2.22
C THR A 53 -14.48 -2.06 -2.70
N SER A 54 -13.92 -3.08 -3.37
CA SER A 54 -14.66 -4.26 -3.82
C SER A 54 -15.16 -5.13 -2.65
N ASN A 55 -14.53 -5.03 -1.48
CA ASN A 55 -14.94 -5.74 -0.27
C ASN A 55 -15.93 -4.94 0.60
N ILE A 56 -16.28 -3.72 0.18
CA ILE A 56 -17.26 -2.88 0.88
C ILE A 56 -18.60 -3.02 0.19
N LEU A 57 -19.66 -3.23 0.98
CA LEU A 57 -21.01 -3.36 0.44
C LEU A 57 -21.41 -2.10 -0.34
N SER A 58 -22.04 -2.28 -1.49
CA SER A 58 -22.57 -1.17 -2.30
C SER A 58 -23.55 -0.29 -1.53
N THR A 59 -24.29 -0.90 -0.60
CA THR A 59 -25.19 -0.20 0.32
C THR A 59 -24.48 0.74 1.29
N VAL A 60 -23.25 0.42 1.73
CA VAL A 60 -22.38 1.32 2.51
C VAL A 60 -21.84 2.41 1.61
N LEU A 61 -21.28 2.03 0.45
CA LEU A 61 -20.70 2.98 -0.51
C LEU A 61 -21.68 4.05 -1.00
N SER A 62 -22.97 3.72 -1.11
CA SER A 62 -24.01 4.67 -1.54
C SER A 62 -24.37 5.73 -0.48
N ARG A 63 -23.94 5.54 0.79
CA ARG A 63 -24.25 6.42 1.94
C ARG A 63 -23.05 7.23 2.43
N VAL A 64 -21.92 7.12 1.75
CA VAL A 64 -20.69 7.82 2.11
C VAL A 64 -20.15 8.63 0.93
N VAL A 65 -19.44 9.70 1.22
CA VAL A 65 -18.69 10.45 0.22
C VAL A 65 -17.34 9.76 0.05
N LYS A 66 -17.06 9.23 -1.15
CA LYS A 66 -15.82 8.56 -1.46
C LYS A 66 -14.72 9.57 -1.78
N VAL A 67 -13.64 9.52 -1.02
CA VAL A 67 -12.40 10.28 -1.28
C VAL A 67 -11.29 9.28 -1.63
N ASN A 68 -10.77 9.37 -2.84
CA ASN A 68 -9.63 8.55 -3.25
C ASN A 68 -8.34 9.27 -2.89
N LEU A 69 -7.49 8.62 -2.10
CA LEU A 69 -6.13 9.09 -1.84
C LEU A 69 -5.23 8.64 -2.99
N LEU A 70 -4.66 9.60 -3.70
CA LEU A 70 -3.72 9.34 -4.78
C LEU A 70 -2.29 9.27 -4.24
N PRO A 71 -1.41 8.50 -4.90
CA PRO A 71 0.01 8.51 -4.57
C PRO A 71 0.62 9.89 -4.86
N PHE A 72 1.64 10.26 -4.10
CA PHE A 72 2.44 11.46 -4.35
C PHE A 72 3.47 11.20 -5.45
N ASP A 73 3.87 12.26 -6.17
CA ASP A 73 5.08 12.23 -6.96
C ASP A 73 6.34 12.27 -6.07
N TYR A 74 7.48 11.87 -6.61
CA TYR A 74 8.72 11.75 -5.84
C TYR A 74 9.15 13.07 -5.19
N ASN A 75 9.10 14.18 -5.91
CA ASN A 75 9.54 15.47 -5.41
C ASN A 75 8.64 15.96 -4.26
N THR A 76 7.33 15.86 -4.45
CA THR A 76 6.34 16.21 -3.41
C THR A 76 6.51 15.34 -2.17
N LEU A 77 6.75 14.04 -2.35
CA LEU A 77 6.96 13.13 -1.23
C LEU A 77 8.26 13.47 -0.49
N CYS A 78 9.35 13.76 -1.20
CA CYS A 78 10.63 14.18 -0.57
C CYS A 78 10.50 15.43 0.29
N LEU A 79 9.58 16.35 -0.02
CA LEU A 79 9.34 17.55 0.79
C LEU A 79 8.72 17.25 2.16
N MET A 80 8.17 16.05 2.37
CA MET A 80 7.59 15.60 3.64
C MET A 80 8.63 15.03 4.61
N PHE A 81 9.88 14.89 4.16
CA PHE A 81 10.98 14.31 4.92
C PHE A 81 12.09 15.33 5.15
N ASP A 82 12.80 15.18 6.27
CA ASP A 82 14.02 15.93 6.51
C ASP A 82 15.11 15.52 5.51
N GLU A 83 16.06 16.43 5.23
CA GLU A 83 17.14 16.20 4.27
C GLU A 83 17.91 14.88 4.48
N GLN A 84 18.06 14.46 5.76
CA GLN A 84 18.79 13.25 6.13
C GLN A 84 17.96 11.96 5.99
N ASN A 85 16.63 12.07 5.89
CA ASN A 85 15.68 10.96 5.87
C ASN A 85 14.90 10.88 4.57
N LYS A 86 15.36 11.53 3.50
CA LYS A 86 14.69 11.48 2.21
C LYS A 86 14.64 10.04 1.66
N PRO A 87 13.51 9.63 1.11
CA PRO A 87 13.38 8.31 0.51
C PRO A 87 14.30 8.16 -0.69
N THR A 88 14.87 6.98 -0.85
CA THR A 88 15.56 6.62 -2.08
C THR A 88 14.54 6.41 -3.21
N GLU A 89 14.98 6.59 -4.46
CA GLU A 89 14.12 6.30 -5.62
C GLU A 89 13.56 4.87 -5.57
N ASN A 90 14.36 3.90 -5.15
CA ASN A 90 13.92 2.51 -5.01
C ASN A 90 12.80 2.36 -3.98
N ALA A 91 12.92 2.97 -2.80
CA ALA A 91 11.88 2.94 -1.78
C ALA A 91 10.59 3.62 -2.25
N PHE A 92 10.73 4.73 -2.99
CA PHE A 92 9.60 5.43 -3.60
C PHE A 92 8.86 4.55 -4.64
N GLU A 93 9.59 3.94 -5.58
CA GLU A 93 9.01 3.10 -6.61
C GLU A 93 8.32 1.86 -6.03
N PHE A 94 8.93 1.24 -5.01
CA PHE A 94 8.31 0.14 -4.27
C PHE A 94 7.06 0.56 -3.51
N GLY A 95 7.11 1.72 -2.85
CA GLY A 95 5.99 2.29 -2.13
C GLY A 95 4.87 2.79 -3.05
N GLY A 96 5.16 2.94 -4.37
CA GLY A 96 4.21 3.44 -5.37
C GLY A 96 3.72 4.85 -5.05
N GLY A 97 4.55 5.69 -4.41
CA GLY A 97 4.20 7.04 -4.00
C GLY A 97 3.28 7.16 -2.77
N TYR A 98 2.95 6.03 -2.10
CA TYR A 98 2.21 6.03 -0.85
C TYR A 98 3.16 6.15 0.34
N VAL A 99 3.09 7.27 1.08
CA VAL A 99 4.01 7.62 2.18
C VAL A 99 4.20 6.47 3.18
N GLY A 100 3.11 5.84 3.64
CA GLY A 100 3.18 4.73 4.59
C GLY A 100 3.99 3.55 4.06
N LYS A 101 3.76 3.15 2.81
CA LYS A 101 4.52 2.06 2.17
C LYS A 101 5.99 2.43 1.96
N VAL A 102 6.27 3.67 1.57
CA VAL A 102 7.65 4.15 1.42
C VAL A 102 8.39 4.11 2.77
N LEU A 103 7.74 4.55 3.85
CA LEU A 103 8.29 4.46 5.21
C LEU A 103 8.53 3.01 5.64
N ASP A 104 7.59 2.10 5.39
CA ASP A 104 7.73 0.68 5.71
C ASP A 104 8.97 0.08 5.03
N PHE A 105 9.23 0.44 3.77
CA PHE A 105 10.42 -0.01 3.06
C PHE A 105 11.71 0.63 3.58
N MET A 106 11.69 1.92 3.91
CA MET A 106 12.87 2.61 4.46
C MET A 106 13.27 2.09 5.84
N GLN A 107 12.30 1.65 6.64
CA GLN A 107 12.51 1.10 7.98
C GLN A 107 12.79 -0.41 8.00
N ASN A 108 12.67 -1.08 6.86
CA ASN A 108 12.88 -2.51 6.77
C ASN A 108 14.34 -2.84 6.40
N ASP A 109 15.13 -3.26 7.38
CA ASP A 109 16.54 -3.62 7.20
C ASP A 109 16.77 -4.70 6.13
N ASN A 110 15.78 -5.57 5.90
CA ASN A 110 15.88 -6.62 4.90
C ASN A 110 15.54 -6.14 3.48
N PHE A 111 14.91 -4.97 3.34
CA PHE A 111 14.44 -4.50 2.03
C PHE A 111 15.56 -4.43 0.99
N LEU A 112 16.62 -3.66 1.27
CA LEU A 112 17.76 -3.50 0.34
C LEU A 112 18.44 -4.85 0.03
N ARG A 113 18.57 -5.71 1.04
CA ARG A 113 19.14 -7.04 0.86
C ARG A 113 18.31 -7.87 -0.13
N VAL A 114 17.01 -7.97 0.11
CA VAL A 114 16.10 -8.76 -0.74
C VAL A 114 16.00 -8.16 -2.14
N TYR A 115 15.95 -6.84 -2.25
CA TYR A 115 15.98 -6.13 -3.53
C TYR A 115 17.23 -6.50 -4.35
N ASN A 116 18.42 -6.39 -3.74
CA ASN A 116 19.69 -6.69 -4.41
C ASN A 116 19.80 -8.17 -4.78
N VAL A 117 19.35 -9.10 -3.91
CA VAL A 117 19.29 -10.53 -4.20
C VAL A 117 18.38 -10.81 -5.38
N THR A 118 17.22 -10.13 -5.46
CA THR A 118 16.30 -10.29 -6.60
C THR A 118 16.93 -9.82 -7.91
N MET A 119 17.64 -8.68 -7.87
CA MET A 119 18.43 -8.17 -8.99
C MET A 119 19.47 -9.19 -9.45
N GLU A 120 20.23 -9.74 -8.51
CA GLU A 120 21.28 -10.72 -8.78
C GLU A 120 20.72 -12.00 -9.40
N ILE A 121 19.59 -12.50 -8.88
CA ILE A 121 18.88 -13.65 -9.43
C ILE A 121 18.53 -13.40 -10.90
N LEU A 122 17.91 -12.26 -11.21
CA LEU A 122 17.46 -11.95 -12.58
C LEU A 122 18.62 -11.76 -13.55
N SER A 123 19.75 -11.21 -13.08
CA SER A 123 20.92 -10.94 -13.91
C SER A 123 21.77 -12.20 -14.17
N ASN A 124 21.88 -13.09 -13.21
CA ASN A 124 22.86 -14.18 -13.23
C ASN A 124 22.27 -15.57 -13.46
N VAL A 125 20.96 -15.79 -13.21
CA VAL A 125 20.35 -17.11 -13.37
C VAL A 125 20.19 -17.45 -14.85
N LYS A 126 21.06 -18.33 -15.34
CA LYS A 126 21.01 -18.90 -16.72
C LYS A 126 20.54 -20.35 -16.75
N LYS A 127 20.55 -21.05 -15.61
CA LYS A 127 20.20 -22.47 -15.49
C LYS A 127 19.30 -22.72 -14.30
N SER A 128 18.34 -23.63 -14.42
CA SER A 128 17.41 -24.00 -13.37
C SER A 128 18.08 -24.48 -12.07
N SER A 129 19.28 -25.11 -12.17
CA SER A 129 20.02 -25.53 -10.98
C SER A 129 20.47 -24.38 -10.07
N GLN A 130 20.67 -23.20 -10.61
CA GLN A 130 21.08 -22.03 -9.85
C GLN A 130 19.93 -21.47 -9.01
N ILE A 131 18.66 -21.73 -9.38
CA ILE A 131 17.49 -21.29 -8.63
C ILE A 131 17.47 -21.87 -7.22
N ILE A 132 17.94 -23.12 -7.06
CA ILE A 132 17.98 -23.78 -5.75
C ILE A 132 18.98 -23.07 -4.83
N GLU A 133 20.15 -22.70 -5.34
CA GLU A 133 21.19 -21.98 -4.60
C GLU A 133 20.69 -20.60 -4.14
N TYR A 134 20.01 -19.88 -5.02
CA TYR A 134 19.42 -18.57 -4.68
C TYR A 134 18.18 -18.66 -3.78
N SER A 135 17.45 -19.79 -3.78
CA SER A 135 16.27 -19.96 -2.93
C SER A 135 16.59 -19.93 -1.44
N GLU A 136 17.84 -20.27 -1.05
CA GLU A 136 18.31 -20.20 0.32
C GLU A 136 18.59 -18.76 0.80
N LEU A 137 18.78 -17.83 -0.13
CA LEU A 137 19.06 -16.42 0.18
C LEU A 137 17.79 -15.63 0.55
N VAL A 138 16.61 -16.12 0.14
CA VAL A 138 15.32 -15.49 0.42
C VAL A 138 14.59 -16.27 1.51
N LYS A 139 14.53 -15.70 2.71
CA LYS A 139 13.80 -16.30 3.84
C LYS A 139 12.29 -16.23 3.59
N LYS A 140 11.53 -17.09 4.27
CA LYS A 140 10.07 -17.13 4.16
C LYS A 140 9.42 -15.78 4.48
N ASP A 141 9.92 -15.08 5.48
CA ASP A 141 9.40 -13.78 5.91
C ASP A 141 9.69 -12.66 4.91
N ASP A 142 10.72 -12.80 4.07
CA ASP A 142 11.10 -11.85 3.04
C ASP A 142 10.33 -12.07 1.71
N MET A 143 9.58 -13.16 1.60
CA MET A 143 8.87 -13.54 0.38
C MET A 143 7.96 -12.45 -0.20
N PRO A 144 7.20 -11.68 0.60
CA PRO A 144 6.39 -10.59 0.07
C PRO A 144 7.22 -9.51 -0.65
N ILE A 145 8.37 -9.13 -0.07
CA ILE A 145 9.29 -8.15 -0.67
C ILE A 145 9.90 -8.72 -1.95
N PHE A 146 10.34 -9.98 -1.92
CA PHE A 146 10.90 -10.67 -3.09
C PHE A 146 9.92 -10.72 -4.27
N LEU A 147 8.68 -11.12 -4.02
CA LEU A 147 7.66 -11.21 -5.07
C LEU A 147 7.31 -9.82 -5.64
N GLN A 148 7.26 -8.81 -4.81
CA GLN A 148 7.01 -7.45 -5.26
C GLN A 148 8.17 -6.90 -6.10
N ALA A 149 9.43 -7.16 -5.68
CA ALA A 149 10.62 -6.83 -6.45
C ALA A 149 10.63 -7.53 -7.80
N LEU A 150 10.38 -8.83 -7.79
CA LEU A 150 10.31 -9.64 -9.01
C LEU A 150 9.25 -9.11 -9.97
N GLN A 151 8.06 -8.79 -9.49
CA GLN A 151 6.99 -8.23 -10.30
C GLN A 151 7.41 -6.89 -10.92
N MET A 152 8.06 -6.01 -10.16
CA MET A 152 8.53 -4.72 -10.64
C MET A 152 9.56 -4.91 -11.75
N PHE A 153 10.60 -5.71 -11.54
CA PHE A 153 11.64 -5.96 -12.54
C PHE A 153 11.09 -6.62 -13.80
N MET A 154 10.20 -7.61 -13.67
CA MET A 154 9.58 -8.25 -14.83
C MET A 154 8.73 -7.26 -15.65
N THR A 155 8.05 -6.34 -14.98
CA THR A 155 7.30 -5.27 -15.63
C THR A 155 8.24 -4.32 -16.39
N ASP A 156 9.35 -3.94 -15.78
CA ASP A 156 10.35 -3.07 -16.40
C ASP A 156 11.00 -3.72 -17.64
N ILE A 157 11.33 -5.01 -17.56
CA ILE A 157 11.83 -5.79 -18.71
C ILE A 157 10.81 -5.76 -19.86
N LEU A 158 9.52 -5.88 -19.58
CA LEU A 158 8.48 -5.80 -20.59
C LEU A 158 8.41 -4.39 -21.21
N TYR A 159 8.50 -3.33 -20.41
CA TYR A 159 8.52 -1.95 -20.93
C TYR A 159 9.74 -1.67 -21.79
N ILE A 160 10.92 -2.16 -21.40
CA ILE A 160 12.13 -2.03 -22.21
C ILE A 160 11.97 -2.76 -23.55
N LYS A 161 11.47 -3.99 -23.55
CA LYS A 161 11.23 -4.77 -24.78
C LYS A 161 10.18 -4.17 -25.70
N THR A 162 9.20 -3.47 -25.15
CA THR A 162 8.15 -2.80 -25.96
C THR A 162 8.50 -1.36 -26.34
N SER A 163 9.74 -0.93 -26.11
CA SER A 163 10.24 0.43 -26.37
C SER A 163 9.54 1.53 -25.54
N ASN A 164 8.84 1.18 -24.48
CA ASN A 164 8.16 2.11 -23.58
C ASN A 164 9.03 2.45 -22.36
N GLN A 165 10.28 2.87 -22.59
CA GLN A 165 11.27 3.12 -21.54
C GLN A 165 10.85 4.19 -20.50
N ASN A 166 9.91 5.06 -20.84
CA ASN A 166 9.40 6.09 -19.92
C ASN A 166 8.65 5.50 -18.69
N PHE A 167 8.25 4.24 -18.75
CA PHE A 167 7.52 3.57 -17.68
C PHE A 167 8.40 2.64 -16.82
N VAL A 168 9.71 2.59 -17.08
CA VAL A 168 10.66 1.79 -16.29
C VAL A 168 10.84 2.41 -14.91
N LYS A 169 10.58 1.63 -13.87
CA LYS A 169 10.53 2.05 -12.46
C LYS A 169 11.78 1.69 -11.65
N SER A 170 12.49 0.66 -12.07
CA SER A 170 13.70 0.26 -11.37
C SER A 170 14.93 1.02 -11.81
N SER A 171 15.97 1.02 -10.96
CA SER A 171 17.31 1.53 -11.29
C SER A 171 17.99 0.77 -12.44
N PHE A 172 17.32 -0.19 -13.06
CA PHE A 172 17.78 -1.01 -14.18
C PHE A 172 17.98 -0.24 -15.50
N LYS A 173 17.72 1.04 -15.53
CA LYS A 173 17.81 1.87 -16.75
C LYS A 173 19.16 1.85 -17.48
N GLY A 174 20.21 1.29 -16.88
CA GLY A 174 21.57 1.28 -17.42
C GLY A 174 22.23 -0.09 -17.61
N GLU A 175 21.62 -1.20 -17.18
CA GLU A 175 22.31 -2.51 -17.13
C GLU A 175 21.67 -3.62 -18.01
N LEU A 176 20.64 -3.31 -18.78
CA LEU A 176 19.98 -4.15 -19.78
C LEU A 176 20.23 -3.58 -21.18
#